data_83f4bf44ce1fcedcf1523e65c874b8ca
#
_entry.id   83f4bf44ce1fcedcf1523e65c874b8ca
#
_cell.length_a   1.000
_cell.length_b   1.000
_cell.length_c   1.000
_cell.angle_alpha   90.00
_cell.angle_beta   90.00
_cell.angle_gamma   90.00
#
_symmetry.space_group_name_H-M   'P 1'
#
loop_
_entity.id
_entity.type
_entity.pdbx_description
1 polymer ?
#
loop_
_entity_poly.entity_id
_entity_poly.type
_entity_poly.pdbx_seq_one_letter_code
_entity_poly.pdbx_strand_id
1 'polypeptide(L)'
;MLVDDLFARTRLLLGQDGLDRLAAARVAVFGIGGVGGYAVEALARSGVGALDLVDSDTVDSTNLNRQIIATMGAIGRPKTQVAAERVASINPSCIVRPRQCFFLPETADQFDFATFDYVIDAVDTVSAKIALVEAAFAAGVPIVSSMGAGNKLDPTAFRVADIYETSVDPLARVMRRELRRRGIPSLKVVYSTEPPLVPADDDMAVKDGTRPAPGSVAFVPSVAGLILGGEVVKDLAAC
;
A
#
# COMPACT_ATOMS: atom_id res chain seq x y z
N MET A 1 -14.30 -29.45 5.65
CA MET A 1 -12.86 -29.10 5.83
C MET A 1 -12.86 -27.95 6.79
N LEU A 2 -12.35 -28.10 8.00
CA LEU A 2 -12.41 -27.09 9.04
C LEU A 2 -11.55 -25.91 8.62
N VAL A 3 -12.13 -24.71 8.61
CA VAL A 3 -11.49 -23.41 8.28
C VAL A 3 -10.47 -23.02 9.38
N ASP A 4 -10.39 -23.83 10.45
CA ASP A 4 -9.72 -23.52 11.70
C ASP A 4 -8.18 -23.48 11.65
N ASP A 5 -7.56 -23.74 10.50
CA ASP A 5 -6.09 -23.81 10.42
C ASP A 5 -5.47 -23.04 9.22
N LEU A 6 -6.19 -22.03 8.69
CA LEU A 6 -5.69 -21.23 7.55
C LEU A 6 -4.34 -20.56 7.87
N PHE A 7 -4.12 -20.19 9.12
CA PHE A 7 -2.95 -19.44 9.59
C PHE A 7 -2.01 -20.26 10.47
N ALA A 8 -2.08 -21.60 10.43
CA ALA A 8 -1.27 -22.48 11.28
C ALA A 8 0.24 -22.18 11.17
N ARG A 9 0.74 -21.98 9.96
CA ARG A 9 2.16 -21.65 9.76
C ARG A 9 2.53 -20.25 10.25
N THR A 10 1.63 -19.28 10.12
CA THR A 10 1.80 -17.93 10.65
C THR A 10 1.85 -17.97 12.18
N ARG A 11 0.98 -18.79 12.81
CA ARG A 11 0.95 -19.00 14.26
C ARG A 11 2.27 -19.53 14.81
N LEU A 12 3.01 -20.35 14.07
CA LEU A 12 4.32 -20.84 14.50
C LEU A 12 5.36 -19.72 14.68
N LEU A 13 5.18 -18.59 13.98
CA LEU A 13 6.08 -17.45 14.03
C LEU A 13 5.58 -16.34 14.95
N LEU A 14 4.28 -16.05 14.92
CA LEU A 14 3.66 -14.90 15.61
C LEU A 14 2.99 -15.29 16.94
N GLY A 15 2.82 -16.60 17.19
CA GLY A 15 2.05 -17.11 18.34
C GLY A 15 0.53 -16.95 18.16
N GLN A 16 -0.25 -17.48 19.09
CA GLN A 16 -1.71 -17.33 19.08
C GLN A 16 -2.09 -15.87 19.38
N ASP A 17 -1.46 -15.24 20.38
CA ASP A 17 -1.74 -13.84 20.75
C ASP A 17 -1.51 -12.87 19.58
N GLY A 18 -0.47 -13.10 18.76
CA GLY A 18 -0.22 -12.31 17.55
C GLY A 18 -1.33 -12.48 16.51
N LEU A 19 -1.82 -13.71 16.31
CA LEU A 19 -2.95 -13.96 15.41
C LEU A 19 -4.25 -13.33 15.92
N ASP A 20 -4.50 -13.40 17.23
CA ASP A 20 -5.71 -12.81 17.82
C ASP A 20 -5.71 -11.28 17.66
N ARG A 21 -4.54 -10.63 17.83
CA ARG A 21 -4.39 -9.20 17.55
C ARG A 21 -4.63 -8.87 16.08
N LEU A 22 -4.06 -9.64 15.16
CA LEU A 22 -4.29 -9.45 13.72
C LEU A 22 -5.77 -9.64 13.35
N ALA A 23 -6.42 -10.66 13.91
CA ALA A 23 -7.84 -10.93 13.68
C ALA A 23 -8.77 -9.83 14.21
N ALA A 24 -8.35 -9.12 15.26
CA ALA A 24 -9.07 -7.97 15.82
C ALA A 24 -8.80 -6.67 15.06
N ALA A 25 -7.69 -6.60 14.32
CA ALA A 25 -7.21 -5.36 13.70
C ALA A 25 -8.00 -4.96 12.44
N ARG A 26 -8.15 -3.65 12.27
CA ARG A 26 -8.72 -2.99 11.08
C ARG A 26 -7.67 -2.10 10.42
N VAL A 27 -7.29 -2.45 9.19
CA VAL A 27 -6.27 -1.75 8.41
C VAL A 27 -6.89 -1.06 7.21
N ALA A 28 -6.57 0.23 7.01
CA ALA A 28 -6.95 0.97 5.81
C ALA A 28 -5.79 0.96 4.80
N VAL A 29 -6.08 0.60 3.55
CA VAL A 29 -5.11 0.62 2.46
C VAL A 29 -5.57 1.59 1.39
N PHE A 30 -4.80 2.66 1.21
CA PHE A 30 -5.04 3.69 0.22
C PHE A 30 -4.14 3.47 -1.00
N GLY A 31 -4.76 3.27 -2.17
CA GLY A 31 -4.13 2.88 -3.42
C GLY A 31 -4.01 1.34 -3.56
N ILE A 32 -4.76 0.76 -4.50
CA ILE A 32 -4.80 -0.69 -4.77
C ILE A 32 -4.13 -0.99 -6.12
N GLY A 33 -2.96 -0.41 -6.29
CA GLY A 33 -2.12 -0.57 -7.48
C GLY A 33 -1.09 -1.70 -7.35
N GLY A 34 0.06 -1.53 -8.05
CA GLY A 34 1.16 -2.50 -8.05
C GLY A 34 1.83 -2.71 -6.69
N VAL A 35 1.76 -1.73 -5.80
CA VAL A 35 2.26 -1.82 -4.41
C VAL A 35 1.14 -2.23 -3.47
N GLY A 36 0.06 -1.43 -3.39
CA GLY A 36 -1.00 -1.66 -2.42
C GLY A 36 -1.74 -2.98 -2.60
N GLY A 37 -1.90 -3.46 -3.82
CA GLY A 37 -2.49 -4.78 -4.06
C GLY A 37 -1.71 -5.92 -3.39
N TYR A 38 -0.38 -5.87 -3.38
CA TYR A 38 0.45 -6.87 -2.70
C TYR A 38 0.51 -6.64 -1.18
N ALA A 39 0.36 -5.40 -0.71
CA ALA A 39 0.17 -5.16 0.72
C ALA A 39 -1.14 -5.79 1.22
N VAL A 40 -2.25 -5.61 0.49
CA VAL A 40 -3.54 -6.27 0.76
C VAL A 40 -3.40 -7.79 0.79
N GLU A 41 -2.68 -8.36 -0.17
CA GLU A 41 -2.40 -9.80 -0.24
C GLU A 41 -1.67 -10.30 1.03
N ALA A 42 -0.64 -9.58 1.47
CA ALA A 42 0.12 -9.92 2.67
C ALA A 42 -0.76 -9.86 3.94
N LEU A 43 -1.59 -8.82 4.08
CA LEU A 43 -2.50 -8.65 5.21
C LEU A 43 -3.55 -9.77 5.25
N ALA A 44 -4.20 -10.06 4.11
CA ALA A 44 -5.21 -11.10 4.02
C ALA A 44 -4.64 -12.47 4.40
N ARG A 45 -3.43 -12.81 3.91
CA ARG A 45 -2.74 -14.09 4.19
C ARG A 45 -2.15 -14.16 5.59
N SER A 46 -2.08 -13.06 6.30
CA SER A 46 -1.61 -13.01 7.70
C SER A 46 -2.74 -13.04 8.73
N GLY A 47 -4.00 -13.00 8.28
CA GLY A 47 -5.15 -13.13 9.18
C GLY A 47 -5.71 -11.80 9.71
N VAL A 48 -5.42 -10.66 9.05
CA VAL A 48 -6.04 -9.37 9.43
C VAL A 48 -7.55 -9.45 9.32
N GLY A 49 -8.25 -8.99 10.37
CA GLY A 49 -9.69 -9.18 10.53
C GLY A 49 -10.56 -8.21 9.75
N ALA A 50 -10.08 -6.99 9.46
CA ALA A 50 -10.81 -6.03 8.65
C ALA A 50 -9.90 -5.17 7.77
N LEU A 51 -10.35 -4.93 6.51
CA LEU A 51 -9.63 -4.13 5.53
C LEU A 51 -10.57 -3.08 4.91
N ASP A 52 -10.19 -1.81 4.98
CA ASP A 52 -10.79 -0.75 4.19
C ASP A 52 -9.91 -0.50 2.96
N LEU A 53 -10.43 -0.76 1.76
CA LEU A 53 -9.70 -0.68 0.50
C LEU A 53 -10.14 0.56 -0.27
N VAL A 54 -9.25 1.54 -0.44
CA VAL A 54 -9.56 2.83 -1.05
C VAL A 54 -8.78 3.01 -2.34
N ASP A 55 -9.48 3.11 -3.45
CA ASP A 55 -8.92 3.38 -4.79
C ASP A 55 -10.05 3.85 -5.70
N SER A 56 -9.81 4.84 -6.55
CA SER A 56 -10.82 5.36 -7.47
C SER A 56 -10.91 4.61 -8.79
N ASP A 57 -9.84 3.88 -9.14
CA ASP A 57 -9.63 3.37 -10.48
C ASP A 57 -10.39 2.07 -10.75
N THR A 58 -10.55 1.80 -12.03
CA THR A 58 -10.87 0.47 -12.56
C THR A 58 -9.59 -0.23 -13.01
N VAL A 59 -9.66 -1.55 -13.14
CA VAL A 59 -8.59 -2.36 -13.71
C VAL A 59 -8.43 -2.02 -15.19
N ASP A 60 -7.23 -1.67 -15.60
CA ASP A 60 -6.86 -1.37 -16.99
C ASP A 60 -5.91 -2.44 -17.55
N SER A 61 -5.88 -2.61 -18.87
CA SER A 61 -4.99 -3.57 -19.53
C SER A 61 -3.50 -3.31 -19.25
N THR A 62 -3.10 -2.05 -19.07
CA THR A 62 -1.73 -1.67 -18.71
C THR A 62 -1.34 -2.04 -17.29
N ASN A 63 -2.28 -2.48 -16.47
CA ASN A 63 -2.04 -2.93 -15.09
C ASN A 63 -1.62 -4.41 -15.00
N LEU A 64 -1.91 -5.21 -16.04
CA LEU A 64 -1.70 -6.66 -16.03
C LEU A 64 -0.25 -7.06 -15.77
N ASN A 65 0.70 -6.21 -16.16
CA ASN A 65 2.12 -6.51 -16.02
C ASN A 65 2.62 -6.49 -14.57
N ARG A 66 1.86 -5.86 -13.60
CA ARG A 66 2.39 -5.65 -12.24
C ARG A 66 1.36 -5.63 -11.10
N GLN A 67 0.06 -5.50 -11.38
CA GLN A 67 -0.97 -5.45 -10.34
C GLN A 67 -1.59 -6.83 -10.13
N ILE A 68 -1.51 -7.36 -8.91
CA ILE A 68 -1.96 -8.74 -8.60
C ILE A 68 -3.45 -8.97 -8.85
N ILE A 69 -4.27 -7.92 -8.73
CA ILE A 69 -5.71 -7.98 -8.97
C ILE A 69 -6.06 -7.88 -10.46
N ALA A 70 -5.11 -7.43 -11.30
CA ALA A 70 -5.37 -7.23 -12.72
C ALA A 70 -5.24 -8.56 -13.47
N THR A 71 -6.35 -9.02 -14.01
CA THR A 71 -6.47 -10.18 -14.91
C THR A 71 -7.31 -9.79 -16.11
N MET A 72 -7.23 -10.56 -17.20
CA MET A 72 -8.04 -10.31 -18.41
C MET A 72 -9.55 -10.21 -18.09
N GLY A 73 -10.04 -11.05 -17.17
CA GLY A 73 -11.45 -11.04 -16.77
C GLY A 73 -11.83 -9.93 -15.80
N ALA A 74 -10.86 -9.16 -15.28
CA ALA A 74 -11.10 -8.06 -14.34
C ALA A 74 -11.07 -6.68 -15.00
N ILE A 75 -10.66 -6.58 -16.29
CA ILE A 75 -10.57 -5.29 -16.99
C ILE A 75 -11.90 -4.55 -16.95
N GLY A 76 -11.87 -3.25 -16.62
CA GLY A 76 -13.03 -2.37 -16.49
C GLY A 76 -13.76 -2.44 -15.14
N ARG A 77 -13.42 -3.39 -14.28
CA ARG A 77 -14.03 -3.51 -12.94
C ARG A 77 -13.32 -2.63 -11.92
N PRO A 78 -14.02 -2.08 -10.92
CA PRO A 78 -13.40 -1.32 -9.84
C PRO A 78 -12.29 -2.13 -9.14
N LYS A 79 -11.10 -1.54 -8.98
CA LYS A 79 -9.95 -2.21 -8.32
C LYS A 79 -10.30 -2.68 -6.91
N THR A 80 -11.00 -1.85 -6.15
CA THR A 80 -11.41 -2.16 -4.77
C THR A 80 -12.36 -3.36 -4.70
N GLN A 81 -13.26 -3.51 -5.67
CA GLN A 81 -14.18 -4.66 -5.75
C GLN A 81 -13.43 -5.95 -6.07
N VAL A 82 -12.54 -5.91 -7.07
CA VAL A 82 -11.74 -7.09 -7.45
C VAL A 82 -10.82 -7.51 -6.30
N ALA A 83 -10.23 -6.55 -5.59
CA ALA A 83 -9.41 -6.82 -4.41
C ALA A 83 -10.24 -7.44 -3.27
N ALA A 84 -11.46 -6.96 -3.03
CA ALA A 84 -12.36 -7.50 -2.01
C ALA A 84 -12.72 -8.97 -2.28
N GLU A 85 -13.04 -9.31 -3.52
CA GLU A 85 -13.31 -10.70 -3.94
C GLU A 85 -12.08 -11.60 -3.74
N ARG A 86 -10.89 -11.06 -4.07
CA ARG A 86 -9.65 -11.77 -3.85
C ARG A 86 -9.39 -12.03 -2.37
N VAL A 87 -9.56 -11.03 -1.51
CA VAL A 87 -9.43 -11.19 -0.05
C VAL A 87 -10.40 -12.24 0.46
N ALA A 88 -11.67 -12.20 0.05
CA ALA A 88 -12.68 -13.18 0.46
C ALA A 88 -12.31 -14.62 0.03
N SER A 89 -11.60 -14.79 -1.09
CA SER A 89 -11.11 -16.11 -1.54
C SER A 89 -9.92 -16.64 -0.72
N ILE A 90 -9.21 -15.76 0.01
CA ILE A 90 -8.02 -16.08 0.82
C ILE A 90 -8.38 -16.19 2.29
N ASN A 91 -9.06 -15.18 2.82
CA ASN A 91 -9.49 -15.06 4.20
C ASN A 91 -10.98 -14.71 4.26
N PRO A 92 -11.87 -15.71 4.21
CA PRO A 92 -13.31 -15.49 4.18
C PRO A 92 -13.86 -14.84 5.47
N SER A 93 -13.08 -14.85 6.57
CA SER A 93 -13.45 -14.19 7.82
C SER A 93 -13.10 -12.70 7.85
N CYS A 94 -12.31 -12.20 6.90
CA CYS A 94 -11.93 -10.80 6.83
C CYS A 94 -13.11 -9.93 6.36
N ILE A 95 -13.41 -8.89 7.14
CA ILE A 95 -14.43 -7.91 6.79
C ILE A 95 -13.81 -6.88 5.83
N VAL A 96 -14.18 -6.94 4.55
CA VAL A 96 -13.65 -6.00 3.55
C VAL A 96 -14.65 -4.90 3.25
N ARG A 97 -14.21 -3.65 3.27
CA ARG A 97 -14.98 -2.45 2.93
C ARG A 97 -14.36 -1.77 1.71
N PRO A 98 -14.81 -2.11 0.48
CA PRO A 98 -14.33 -1.45 -0.73
C PRO A 98 -14.90 -0.04 -0.83
N ARG A 99 -14.03 0.96 -1.07
CA ARG A 99 -14.39 2.36 -1.26
C ARG A 99 -13.81 2.85 -2.59
N GLN A 100 -14.65 2.94 -3.61
CA GLN A 100 -14.25 3.45 -4.92
C GLN A 100 -14.30 4.98 -4.91
N CYS A 101 -13.24 5.60 -4.39
CA CYS A 101 -13.13 7.05 -4.36
C CYS A 101 -11.67 7.49 -4.37
N PHE A 102 -11.43 8.73 -4.80
CA PHE A 102 -10.16 9.39 -4.59
C PHE A 102 -10.03 9.84 -3.13
N PHE A 103 -8.85 9.61 -2.56
CA PHE A 103 -8.46 10.30 -1.34
C PHE A 103 -7.69 11.57 -1.71
N LEU A 104 -8.24 12.69 -1.32
CA LEU A 104 -7.68 14.03 -1.52
C LEU A 104 -7.82 14.81 -0.20
N PRO A 105 -7.08 15.91 0.00
CA PRO A 105 -7.27 16.76 1.18
C PRO A 105 -8.72 17.17 1.41
N GLU A 106 -9.47 17.42 0.32
CA GLU A 106 -10.86 17.86 0.33
C GLU A 106 -11.86 16.74 0.68
N THR A 107 -11.43 15.48 0.64
CA THR A 107 -12.28 14.31 0.97
C THR A 107 -11.82 13.58 2.22
N ALA A 108 -10.81 14.10 2.91
CA ALA A 108 -10.23 13.46 4.10
C ALA A 108 -11.24 13.33 5.25
N ASP A 109 -12.20 14.24 5.37
CA ASP A 109 -13.28 14.24 6.35
C ASP A 109 -14.31 13.10 6.17
N GLN A 110 -14.30 12.43 5.01
CA GLN A 110 -15.13 11.25 4.76
C GLN A 110 -14.57 9.98 5.43
N PHE A 111 -13.39 10.07 6.01
CA PHE A 111 -12.70 8.96 6.67
C PHE A 111 -12.48 9.26 8.15
N ASP A 112 -13.06 8.45 9.00
CA ASP A 112 -12.78 8.48 10.44
C ASP A 112 -11.51 7.66 10.73
N PHE A 113 -10.36 8.33 10.70
CA PHE A 113 -9.05 7.69 10.90
C PHE A 113 -8.94 7.03 12.28
N ALA A 114 -9.62 7.54 13.32
CA ALA A 114 -9.58 6.97 14.66
C ALA A 114 -10.18 5.54 14.74
N THR A 115 -10.89 5.11 13.69
CA THR A 115 -11.43 3.74 13.60
C THR A 115 -10.47 2.73 13.02
N PHE A 116 -9.28 3.13 12.57
CA PHE A 116 -8.26 2.26 12.01
C PHE A 116 -7.17 1.97 13.05
N ASP A 117 -6.70 0.74 13.08
CA ASP A 117 -5.53 0.35 13.89
C ASP A 117 -4.22 0.62 13.14
N TYR A 118 -4.28 0.69 11.81
CA TYR A 118 -3.13 1.00 10.97
C TYR A 118 -3.55 1.55 9.60
N VAL A 119 -2.71 2.41 9.02
CA VAL A 119 -2.91 2.96 7.66
C VAL A 119 -1.73 2.58 6.76
N ILE A 120 -2.02 2.11 5.55
CA ILE A 120 -1.04 1.93 4.47
C ILE A 120 -1.29 2.98 3.40
N ASP A 121 -0.27 3.80 3.13
CA ASP A 121 -0.24 4.74 2.04
C ASP A 121 0.54 4.16 0.85
N ALA A 122 -0.19 3.74 -0.18
CA ALA A 122 0.34 3.27 -1.46
C ALA A 122 -0.18 4.09 -2.65
N VAL A 123 -0.68 5.33 -2.40
CA VAL A 123 -1.07 6.25 -3.47
C VAL A 123 0.16 6.85 -4.17
N ASP A 124 0.01 7.34 -5.37
CA ASP A 124 1.08 7.94 -6.18
C ASP A 124 1.09 9.48 -6.17
N THR A 125 0.00 10.09 -5.75
CA THR A 125 -0.18 11.55 -5.73
C THR A 125 0.40 12.15 -4.46
N VAL A 126 1.35 13.09 -4.59
CA VAL A 126 2.06 13.70 -3.45
C VAL A 126 1.12 14.41 -2.48
N SER A 127 0.13 15.16 -2.98
CA SER A 127 -0.85 15.86 -2.13
C SER A 127 -1.69 14.90 -1.29
N ALA A 128 -2.12 13.79 -1.89
CA ALA A 128 -2.85 12.74 -1.18
C ALA A 128 -1.98 12.07 -0.12
N LYS A 129 -0.71 11.73 -0.43
CA LYS A 129 0.24 11.18 0.55
C LYS A 129 0.41 12.08 1.77
N ILE A 130 0.59 13.38 1.54
CA ILE A 130 0.75 14.36 2.61
C ILE A 130 -0.51 14.40 3.47
N ALA A 131 -1.68 14.50 2.86
CA ALA A 131 -2.94 14.54 3.59
C ALA A 131 -3.21 13.25 4.39
N LEU A 132 -2.85 12.06 3.85
CA LEU A 132 -2.93 10.80 4.58
C LEU A 132 -2.06 10.81 5.83
N VAL A 133 -0.82 11.28 5.69
CA VAL A 133 0.11 11.36 6.83
C VAL A 133 -0.39 12.35 7.87
N GLU A 134 -0.87 13.53 7.47
CA GLU A 134 -1.42 14.54 8.38
C GLU A 134 -2.67 14.00 9.11
N ALA A 135 -3.59 13.33 8.41
CA ALA A 135 -4.80 12.78 8.99
C ALA A 135 -4.49 11.64 9.97
N ALA A 136 -3.62 10.70 9.60
CA ALA A 136 -3.20 9.61 10.48
C ALA A 136 -2.47 10.14 11.72
N PHE A 137 -1.57 11.11 11.56
CA PHE A 137 -0.85 11.74 12.66
C PHE A 137 -1.81 12.47 13.61
N ALA A 138 -2.76 13.24 13.09
CA ALA A 138 -3.76 13.95 13.89
C ALA A 138 -4.66 12.99 14.68
N ALA A 139 -4.97 11.81 14.12
CA ALA A 139 -5.74 10.76 14.78
C ALA A 139 -4.92 9.88 15.73
N GLY A 140 -3.59 10.01 15.76
CA GLY A 140 -2.71 9.14 16.54
C GLY A 140 -2.62 7.70 16.00
N VAL A 141 -2.92 7.49 14.73
CA VAL A 141 -2.93 6.16 14.09
C VAL A 141 -1.60 5.92 13.38
N PRO A 142 -0.96 4.76 13.58
CA PRO A 142 0.26 4.41 12.88
C PRO A 142 0.04 4.32 11.37
N ILE A 143 1.02 4.81 10.62
CA ILE A 143 1.00 4.80 9.15
C ILE A 143 2.35 4.37 8.60
N VAL A 144 2.32 3.57 7.52
CA VAL A 144 3.49 3.27 6.69
C VAL A 144 3.24 3.70 5.26
N SER A 145 4.22 4.35 4.63
CA SER A 145 4.08 4.89 3.28
C SER A 145 5.09 4.28 2.31
N SER A 146 4.60 3.91 1.12
CA SER A 146 5.48 3.54 0.01
C SER A 146 6.07 4.78 -0.65
N MET A 147 7.37 4.78 -0.87
CA MET A 147 8.02 5.75 -1.73
C MET A 147 8.04 5.26 -3.18
N GLY A 148 8.90 5.81 -4.04
CA GLY A 148 8.90 5.51 -5.48
C GLY A 148 9.29 4.07 -5.80
N ALA A 149 8.40 3.31 -6.45
CA ALA A 149 8.67 1.95 -6.95
C ALA A 149 8.79 1.88 -8.50
N GLY A 150 8.60 2.98 -9.19
CA GLY A 150 8.74 3.06 -10.65
C GLY A 150 10.17 3.29 -11.12
N ASN A 151 10.46 2.93 -12.39
CA ASN A 151 11.75 3.06 -13.04
C ASN A 151 12.88 2.34 -12.28
N LYS A 152 12.62 1.10 -11.82
CA LYS A 152 13.53 0.29 -11.03
C LYS A 152 13.47 -1.17 -11.46
N LEU A 153 14.59 -1.89 -11.29
CA LEU A 153 14.73 -3.31 -11.62
C LEU A 153 15.29 -4.15 -10.46
N ASP A 154 15.82 -3.51 -9.40
CA ASP A 154 16.36 -4.24 -8.24
C ASP A 154 15.37 -4.23 -7.07
N PRO A 155 14.58 -5.31 -6.87
CA PRO A 155 13.69 -5.43 -5.73
C PRO A 155 14.44 -5.61 -4.40
N THR A 156 15.73 -5.98 -4.41
CA THR A 156 16.53 -6.16 -3.20
C THR A 156 17.04 -4.86 -2.61
N ALA A 157 16.93 -3.75 -3.37
CA ALA A 157 17.32 -2.42 -2.94
C ALA A 157 16.30 -1.74 -2.02
N PHE A 158 15.12 -2.34 -1.77
CA PHE A 158 14.15 -1.78 -0.83
C PHE A 158 14.64 -1.83 0.62
N ARG A 159 14.33 -0.77 1.36
CA ARG A 159 14.63 -0.60 2.78
C ARG A 159 13.42 -0.04 3.51
N VAL A 160 13.30 -0.40 4.77
CA VAL A 160 12.39 0.23 5.74
C VAL A 160 13.22 1.23 6.56
N ALA A 161 12.75 2.46 6.65
CA ALA A 161 13.43 3.51 7.41
C ALA A 161 12.44 4.59 7.85
N ASP A 162 12.88 5.52 8.69
CA ASP A 162 12.19 6.79 8.83
C ASP A 162 12.39 7.64 7.56
N ILE A 163 11.38 8.43 7.20
CA ILE A 163 11.42 9.31 6.01
C ILE A 163 12.67 10.22 6.03
N TYR A 164 13.11 10.66 7.19
CA TYR A 164 14.24 11.56 7.35
C TYR A 164 15.61 10.88 7.19
N GLU A 165 15.65 9.56 7.23
CA GLU A 165 16.85 8.74 7.00
C GLU A 165 16.96 8.25 5.53
N THR A 166 15.95 8.51 4.70
CA THR A 166 15.94 8.06 3.30
C THR A 166 16.96 8.82 2.44
N SER A 167 17.43 8.17 1.39
CA SER A 167 18.36 8.73 0.40
C SER A 167 17.90 8.37 -1.03
N VAL A 168 18.54 8.94 -2.04
CA VAL A 168 18.38 8.59 -3.47
C VAL A 168 16.99 8.82 -4.06
N ASP A 169 15.91 8.37 -3.40
CA ASP A 169 14.54 8.38 -3.91
C ASP A 169 14.00 9.82 -4.09
N PRO A 170 13.58 10.22 -5.32
CA PRO A 170 13.07 11.57 -5.57
C PRO A 170 11.76 11.89 -4.85
N LEU A 171 10.84 10.89 -4.73
CA LEU A 171 9.57 11.07 -4.02
C LEU A 171 9.83 11.27 -2.53
N ALA A 172 10.70 10.45 -1.94
CA ALA A 172 11.09 10.61 -0.53
C ALA A 172 11.71 11.99 -0.27
N ARG A 173 12.49 12.54 -1.21
CA ARG A 173 13.04 13.90 -1.09
C ARG A 173 11.93 14.95 -1.00
N VAL A 174 10.90 14.85 -1.82
CA VAL A 174 9.75 15.76 -1.78
C VAL A 174 8.99 15.58 -0.47
N MET A 175 8.68 14.35 -0.08
CA MET A 175 7.96 14.05 1.16
C MET A 175 8.69 14.59 2.40
N ARG A 176 10.01 14.36 2.51
CA ARG A 176 10.82 14.91 3.63
C ARG A 176 10.69 16.41 3.76
N ARG A 177 10.76 17.14 2.64
CA ARG A 177 10.64 18.60 2.66
C ARG A 177 9.26 19.05 3.12
N GLU A 178 8.23 18.45 2.56
CA GLU A 178 6.85 18.83 2.81
C GLU A 178 6.40 18.46 4.24
N LEU A 179 6.78 17.28 4.73
CA LEU A 179 6.45 16.83 6.09
C LEU A 179 7.20 17.65 7.15
N ARG A 180 8.46 18.01 6.91
CA ARG A 180 9.22 18.90 7.81
C ARG A 180 8.56 20.26 7.96
N ARG A 181 8.05 20.84 6.87
CA ARG A 181 7.32 22.12 6.90
C ARG A 181 6.02 22.05 7.70
N ARG A 182 5.43 20.86 7.84
CA ARG A 182 4.18 20.59 8.56
C ARG A 182 4.41 20.12 10.00
N GLY A 183 5.66 20.03 10.42
CA GLY A 183 6.00 19.58 11.77
C GLY A 183 5.75 18.11 12.05
N ILE A 184 5.64 17.26 11.02
CA ILE A 184 5.53 15.81 11.19
C ILE A 184 6.90 15.28 11.61
N PRO A 185 7.03 14.67 12.81
CA PRO A 185 8.33 14.33 13.39
C PRO A 185 8.94 13.06 12.78
N SER A 186 8.13 12.13 12.29
CA SER A 186 8.57 10.85 11.75
C SER A 186 7.52 10.26 10.81
N LEU A 187 7.96 9.39 9.92
CA LEU A 187 7.09 8.55 9.08
C LEU A 187 7.84 7.28 8.69
N LYS A 188 7.32 6.12 9.05
CA LYS A 188 7.84 4.83 8.55
C LYS A 188 7.58 4.73 7.05
N VAL A 189 8.62 4.44 6.27
CA VAL A 189 8.52 4.32 4.82
C VAL A 189 9.22 3.08 4.29
N VAL A 190 8.70 2.57 3.16
CA VAL A 190 9.40 1.61 2.30
C VAL A 190 9.91 2.38 1.09
N TYR A 191 11.21 2.43 0.89
CA TYR A 191 11.86 3.14 -0.21
C TYR A 191 12.98 2.31 -0.82
N SER A 192 13.35 2.60 -2.05
CA SER A 192 14.47 1.92 -2.73
C SER A 192 15.71 2.81 -2.74
N THR A 193 16.87 2.19 -2.50
CA THR A 193 18.18 2.82 -2.66
C THR A 193 18.71 2.75 -4.11
N GLU A 194 17.99 2.09 -5.00
CA GLU A 194 18.29 2.08 -6.44
C GLU A 194 17.96 3.45 -7.06
N PRO A 195 18.90 4.10 -7.78
CA PRO A 195 18.58 5.28 -8.57
C PRO A 195 17.53 4.97 -9.64
N PRO A 196 16.56 5.86 -9.90
CA PRO A 196 15.60 5.65 -10.98
C PRO A 196 16.31 5.53 -12.33
N LEU A 197 15.94 4.50 -13.09
CA LEU A 197 16.42 4.30 -14.46
C LEU A 197 15.80 5.31 -15.41
N VAL A 198 16.53 5.67 -16.45
CA VAL A 198 15.97 6.41 -17.59
C VAL A 198 15.22 5.41 -18.46
N PRO A 199 13.94 5.61 -18.77
CA PRO A 199 13.21 4.73 -19.68
C PRO A 199 13.91 4.60 -21.04
N ALA A 200 13.90 3.40 -21.62
CA ALA A 200 14.57 3.12 -22.89
C ALA A 200 13.90 3.79 -24.10
N ASP A 201 12.58 4.02 -24.03
CA ASP A 201 11.80 4.65 -25.09
C ASP A 201 11.13 5.93 -24.58
N ASP A 202 11.48 7.06 -25.21
CA ASP A 202 10.81 8.35 -25.03
C ASP A 202 9.46 8.45 -25.77
N ASP A 203 9.11 7.45 -26.59
CA ASP A 203 7.90 7.46 -27.42
C ASP A 203 6.58 7.39 -26.64
N MET A 204 6.63 7.03 -25.35
CA MET A 204 5.51 7.20 -24.41
C MET A 204 5.48 8.61 -23.80
N ALA A 205 6.40 9.47 -24.24
CA ALA A 205 6.44 10.86 -23.83
C ALA A 205 5.26 11.65 -24.43
N VAL A 206 4.41 12.05 -23.51
CA VAL A 206 3.60 13.26 -23.52
C VAL A 206 2.98 13.69 -24.85
N LYS A 207 1.77 13.21 -25.13
CA LYS A 207 0.92 13.87 -26.12
C LYS A 207 0.23 15.14 -25.58
N ASP A 208 0.15 15.32 -24.23
CA ASP A 208 -0.65 16.39 -23.61
C ASP A 208 0.05 17.16 -22.46
N GLY A 209 1.39 17.26 -22.44
CA GLY A 209 2.10 18.02 -21.40
C GLY A 209 2.09 17.34 -20.01
N THR A 210 1.52 16.15 -19.85
CA THR A 210 1.54 15.37 -18.61
C THR A 210 2.85 14.58 -18.49
N ARG A 211 3.38 14.39 -17.29
CA ARG A 211 4.56 13.54 -17.07
C ARG A 211 4.26 12.11 -17.53
N PRO A 212 5.14 11.46 -18.31
CA PRO A 212 4.94 10.06 -18.68
C PRO A 212 4.85 9.18 -17.45
N ALA A 213 3.98 8.17 -17.51
CA ALA A 213 3.90 7.18 -16.46
C ALA A 213 5.26 6.48 -16.30
N PRO A 214 5.76 6.27 -15.07
CA PRO A 214 7.03 5.60 -14.86
C PRO A 214 6.96 4.15 -15.35
N GLY A 215 8.06 3.66 -15.94
CA GLY A 215 8.21 2.26 -16.26
C GLY A 215 8.09 1.39 -15.01
N SER A 216 7.55 0.18 -15.18
CA SER A 216 7.37 -0.75 -14.06
C SER A 216 7.39 -2.20 -14.52
N VAL A 217 7.82 -3.09 -13.64
CA VAL A 217 7.88 -4.53 -13.82
C VAL A 217 7.17 -5.25 -12.66
N ALA A 218 6.83 -6.52 -12.85
CA ALA A 218 6.02 -7.25 -11.88
C ALA A 218 6.68 -7.37 -10.48
N PHE A 219 7.98 -7.59 -10.43
CA PHE A 219 8.72 -8.01 -9.24
C PHE A 219 9.24 -6.86 -8.37
N VAL A 220 9.15 -5.60 -8.81
CA VAL A 220 9.62 -4.44 -8.01
C VAL A 220 8.50 -3.88 -7.12
N PRO A 221 7.37 -3.39 -7.66
CA PRO A 221 6.30 -2.87 -6.80
C PRO A 221 5.68 -3.97 -5.91
N SER A 222 5.67 -5.23 -6.36
CA SER A 222 5.18 -6.35 -5.57
C SER A 222 5.99 -6.56 -4.29
N VAL A 223 7.32 -6.51 -4.38
CA VAL A 223 8.20 -6.64 -3.21
C VAL A 223 8.02 -5.46 -2.26
N ALA A 224 7.90 -4.23 -2.76
CA ALA A 224 7.57 -3.07 -1.94
C ALA A 224 6.25 -3.27 -1.17
N GLY A 225 5.21 -3.77 -1.84
CA GLY A 225 3.91 -4.05 -1.24
C GLY A 225 3.96 -5.15 -0.17
N LEU A 226 4.70 -6.23 -0.43
CA LEU A 226 4.90 -7.30 0.55
C LEU A 226 5.66 -6.82 1.78
N ILE A 227 6.67 -5.96 1.61
CA ILE A 227 7.39 -5.33 2.73
C ILE A 227 6.44 -4.44 3.54
N LEU A 228 5.65 -3.58 2.89
CA LEU A 228 4.66 -2.72 3.56
C LEU A 228 3.68 -3.54 4.41
N GLY A 229 3.04 -4.55 3.80
CA GLY A 229 2.13 -5.43 4.52
C GLY A 229 2.82 -6.19 5.65
N GLY A 230 4.05 -6.64 5.43
CA GLY A 230 4.87 -7.32 6.44
C GLY A 230 5.22 -6.44 7.63
N GLU A 231 5.52 -5.14 7.41
CA GLU A 231 5.75 -4.18 8.50
C GLU A 231 4.48 -4.00 9.35
N VAL A 232 3.32 -3.82 8.71
CA VAL A 232 2.04 -3.69 9.43
C VAL A 232 1.74 -4.95 10.25
N VAL A 233 1.93 -6.14 9.67
CA VAL A 233 1.73 -7.42 10.36
C VAL A 233 2.64 -7.53 11.58
N LYS A 234 3.92 -7.17 11.46
CA LYS A 234 4.87 -7.20 12.58
C LYS A 234 4.49 -6.22 13.68
N ASP A 235 4.15 -4.99 13.32
CA ASP A 235 3.77 -3.97 14.29
C ASP A 235 2.50 -4.38 15.04
N LEU A 236 1.46 -4.84 14.35
CA LEU A 236 0.20 -5.26 14.98
C LEU A 236 0.35 -6.55 15.82
N ALA A 237 1.18 -7.49 15.37
CA ALA A 237 1.38 -8.75 16.09
C ALA A 237 2.30 -8.60 17.33
N ALA A 238 3.13 -7.58 17.40
CA ALA A 238 4.09 -7.36 18.49
C ALA A 238 3.52 -6.57 19.67
N CYS A 239 2.38 -5.91 19.50
CA CYS A 239 1.76 -5.04 20.51
C CYS A 239 1.21 -5.77 21.72
#